data_3793053084b936ed1306c2592b31823d
#
_entry.id   3793053084b936ed1306c2592b31823d
#
_cell.length_a   1.000
_cell.length_b   1.000
_cell.length_c   1.000
_cell.angle_alpha   90.00
_cell.angle_beta   90.00
_cell.angle_gamma   90.00
#
_symmetry.space_group_name_H-M   'P 1'
#
loop_
_entity.id
_entity.type
_entity.pdbx_description
1 polymer ?
#
loop_
_entity_poly.entity_id
_entity_poly.type
_entity_poly.pdbx_seq_one_letter_code
_entity_poly.pdbx_strand_id
1 'polypeptide(L)'
;GIVLNEPSVVAIRQDRAGSPKSVAAVGHEAKQMLGRTPGNIAAIRPMKDGVITNDNRIQAALPTINKLVSEGAKVILCSHLGKPKNGPEEKFSLKAAAARLAELVSAKVTFVPSDVVVDDTVRTAVDKMQNGEIVVLENTRFRKEETKNIESFSKDLASIADAFVMDAFGSAHRAHCSTVGVTEFVKETAVGYLMQKEIKFLGNAVENPVRPFVAILGGAKVADKLNVISNLLEKCDTLIIGGGMAYTFLKAQGYEVGTSLVDDTKIDYCKEMLEKAKANGKALLLPVDTVTASEFPNPIDAAIEVVTYDSNKIPADRMGLDIGEKTQALFADAVKTAKTVVWNGPMGVFENPTLAAGTIAVAKALAETDATTIIGGGDSAAAVNQLGFADKMSHISTGGGASLEYLEGKVLPGVAAIADKD
;
A
#
# COMPACT_ATOMS: atom_id res chain seq x y z
N GLY A 1 -1.91 -6.48 -15.51
CA GLY A 1 -3.26 -6.45 -14.92
C GLY A 1 -3.47 -5.32 -13.92
N ILE A 2 -4.66 -4.72 -13.89
CA ILE A 2 -5.05 -3.73 -12.88
C ILE A 2 -5.51 -4.48 -11.63
N VAL A 3 -4.99 -4.14 -10.47
CA VAL A 3 -5.33 -4.83 -9.22
C VAL A 3 -6.14 -3.94 -8.29
N LEU A 4 -7.34 -4.37 -7.95
CA LEU A 4 -8.19 -3.81 -6.90
C LEU A 4 -8.21 -4.80 -5.72
N ASN A 5 -7.21 -4.73 -4.83
CA ASN A 5 -6.94 -5.82 -3.88
C ASN A 5 -7.44 -5.58 -2.46
N GLU A 6 -8.12 -4.47 -2.18
CA GLU A 6 -8.66 -4.18 -0.85
C GLU A 6 -10.18 -4.31 -0.82
N PRO A 7 -10.82 -4.57 0.35
CA PRO A 7 -12.26 -4.41 0.48
C PRO A 7 -12.68 -3.06 -0.10
N SER A 8 -13.70 -3.08 -0.96
CA SER A 8 -14.20 -1.88 -1.64
C SER A 8 -14.92 -0.93 -0.67
N VAL A 9 -14.21 -0.47 0.36
CA VAL A 9 -14.75 0.43 1.39
C VAL A 9 -13.73 1.55 1.65
N VAL A 10 -14.23 2.77 1.63
CA VAL A 10 -13.48 3.98 2.00
C VAL A 10 -14.27 4.75 3.04
N ALA A 11 -13.65 5.16 4.13
CA ALA A 11 -14.21 6.12 5.05
C ALA A 11 -13.86 7.54 4.58
N ILE A 12 -14.86 8.37 4.37
CA ILE A 12 -14.68 9.75 3.96
C ILE A 12 -15.10 10.68 5.08
N ARG A 13 -14.25 11.64 5.37
CA ARG A 13 -14.49 12.70 6.33
C ARG A 13 -14.90 14.00 5.62
N GLN A 14 -15.90 14.67 6.18
CA GLN A 14 -16.31 16.02 5.78
C GLN A 14 -16.62 16.81 7.03
N ASP A 15 -15.75 17.75 7.39
CA ASP A 15 -15.83 18.47 8.67
C ASP A 15 -17.03 19.45 8.75
N ARG A 16 -17.49 19.95 7.60
CA ARG A 16 -18.71 20.79 7.48
C ARG A 16 -19.40 20.53 6.16
N ALA A 17 -20.70 20.76 6.11
CA ALA A 17 -21.43 20.72 4.84
C ALA A 17 -20.80 21.72 3.85
N GLY A 18 -20.40 21.22 2.67
CA GLY A 18 -19.73 22.03 1.64
C GLY A 18 -18.20 22.09 1.70
N SER A 19 -17.54 21.58 2.77
CA SER A 19 -16.09 21.47 2.79
C SER A 19 -15.58 20.29 1.94
N PRO A 20 -14.32 20.32 1.48
CA PRO A 20 -13.74 19.21 0.73
C PRO A 20 -13.81 17.89 1.54
N LYS A 21 -14.16 16.82 0.85
CA LYS A 21 -14.12 15.46 1.43
C LYS A 21 -12.71 14.97 1.47
N SER A 22 -12.29 14.37 2.59
CA SER A 22 -11.00 13.69 2.73
C SER A 22 -11.22 12.21 3.05
N VAL A 23 -10.27 11.36 2.64
CA VAL A 23 -10.30 9.93 2.96
C VAL A 23 -9.82 9.75 4.40
N ALA A 24 -10.63 9.14 5.26
CA ALA A 24 -10.31 8.88 6.65
C ALA A 24 -9.79 7.46 6.87
N ALA A 25 -10.27 6.46 6.13
CA ALA A 25 -9.79 5.08 6.16
C ALA A 25 -10.17 4.34 4.88
N VAL A 26 -9.46 3.27 4.55
CA VAL A 26 -9.72 2.41 3.39
C VAL A 26 -9.72 0.93 3.77
N GLY A 27 -10.35 0.11 2.95
CA GLY A 27 -10.24 -1.34 3.07
C GLY A 27 -10.91 -1.92 4.32
N HIS A 28 -10.19 -2.74 5.05
CA HIS A 28 -10.69 -3.45 6.23
C HIS A 28 -11.11 -2.51 7.37
N GLU A 29 -10.36 -1.44 7.60
CA GLU A 29 -10.67 -0.44 8.63
C GLU A 29 -11.95 0.30 8.30
N ALA A 30 -12.08 0.79 7.07
CA ALA A 30 -13.32 1.41 6.62
C ALA A 30 -14.52 0.47 6.68
N LYS A 31 -14.33 -0.83 6.45
CA LYS A 31 -15.38 -1.84 6.59
C LYS A 31 -15.83 -2.01 8.04
N GLN A 32 -14.93 -1.92 9.01
CA GLN A 32 -15.27 -1.97 10.44
C GLN A 32 -16.04 -0.73 10.89
N MET A 33 -15.85 0.40 10.21
CA MET A 33 -16.55 1.66 10.46
C MET A 33 -17.97 1.71 9.89
N LEU A 34 -18.36 0.77 9.03
CA LEU A 34 -19.72 0.72 8.47
C LEU A 34 -20.78 0.61 9.57
N GLY A 35 -21.64 1.61 9.65
CA GLY A 35 -22.71 1.70 10.66
C GLY A 35 -22.24 2.15 12.06
N ARG A 36 -20.95 2.53 12.22
CA ARG A 36 -20.37 2.97 13.50
C ARG A 36 -19.66 4.31 13.37
N THR A 37 -19.75 4.97 12.22
CA THR A 37 -19.06 6.23 11.96
C THR A 37 -19.78 7.42 12.56
N PRO A 38 -19.06 8.38 13.18
CA PRO A 38 -19.62 9.67 13.56
C PRO A 38 -20.18 10.43 12.35
N GLY A 39 -21.06 11.40 12.59
CA GLY A 39 -21.80 12.11 11.53
C GLY A 39 -20.97 12.86 10.48
N ASN A 40 -19.68 13.09 10.73
CA ASN A 40 -18.75 13.74 9.80
C ASN A 40 -17.84 12.77 9.05
N ILE A 41 -17.89 11.47 9.36
CA ILE A 41 -17.14 10.42 8.67
C ILE A 41 -18.13 9.42 8.10
N ALA A 42 -18.06 9.17 6.80
CA ALA A 42 -18.83 8.14 6.13
C ALA A 42 -17.92 7.04 5.62
N ALA A 43 -18.11 5.82 6.12
CA ALA A 43 -17.50 4.64 5.52
C ALA A 43 -18.31 4.27 4.29
N ILE A 44 -17.76 4.49 3.12
CA ILE A 44 -18.38 4.16 1.84
C ILE A 44 -17.62 3.03 1.16
N ARG A 45 -18.35 2.23 0.43
CA ARG A 45 -17.73 1.28 -0.49
C ARG A 45 -17.30 2.06 -1.72
N PRO A 46 -16.05 1.90 -2.23
CA PRO A 46 -15.60 2.53 -3.47
C PRO A 46 -16.48 2.16 -4.67
N MET A 47 -17.19 1.04 -4.55
CA MET A 47 -18.27 0.64 -5.43
C MET A 47 -19.57 0.66 -4.63
N LYS A 48 -20.37 1.68 -4.82
CA LYS A 48 -21.73 1.76 -4.32
C LYS A 48 -22.67 1.78 -5.53
N ASP A 49 -23.64 0.88 -5.52
CA ASP A 49 -24.64 0.77 -6.60
C ASP A 49 -23.99 0.60 -8.00
N GLY A 50 -22.86 -0.10 -8.05
CA GLY A 50 -22.13 -0.33 -9.29
C GLY A 50 -21.25 0.83 -9.76
N VAL A 51 -21.07 1.89 -8.94
CA VAL A 51 -20.24 3.05 -9.26
C VAL A 51 -18.92 3.00 -8.50
N ILE A 52 -17.79 3.23 -9.20
CA ILE A 52 -16.47 3.37 -8.58
C ILE A 52 -16.35 4.75 -7.94
N THR A 53 -16.04 4.78 -6.65
CA THR A 53 -15.84 6.02 -5.88
C THR A 53 -14.37 6.34 -5.62
N ASN A 54 -13.45 5.40 -5.89
CA ASN A 54 -12.00 5.59 -5.86
C ASN A 54 -11.36 4.84 -7.03
N ASP A 55 -10.78 5.57 -7.96
CA ASP A 55 -10.20 5.06 -9.20
C ASP A 55 -8.67 5.19 -9.28
N ASN A 56 -8.00 5.50 -8.17
CA ASN A 56 -6.55 5.72 -8.14
C ASN A 56 -5.75 4.61 -8.83
N ARG A 57 -6.18 3.36 -8.71
CA ARG A 57 -5.50 2.21 -9.34
C ARG A 57 -5.73 2.15 -10.84
N ILE A 58 -6.90 2.59 -11.30
CA ILE A 58 -7.18 2.72 -12.73
C ILE A 58 -6.31 3.85 -13.30
N GLN A 59 -6.28 5.00 -12.63
CA GLN A 59 -5.44 6.13 -13.03
C GLN A 59 -3.95 5.78 -13.07
N ALA A 60 -3.46 5.01 -12.11
CA ALA A 60 -2.07 4.58 -12.07
C ALA A 60 -1.67 3.70 -13.27
N ALA A 61 -2.61 2.98 -13.88
CA ALA A 61 -2.37 2.16 -15.06
C ALA A 61 -2.50 2.93 -16.39
N LEU A 62 -3.08 4.14 -16.38
CA LEU A 62 -3.33 4.91 -17.62
C LEU A 62 -2.08 5.19 -18.45
N PRO A 63 -0.90 5.52 -17.89
CA PRO A 63 0.29 5.75 -18.71
C PRO A 63 0.63 4.59 -19.62
N THR A 64 0.58 3.35 -19.13
CA THR A 64 0.82 2.14 -19.93
C THR A 64 -0.30 1.91 -20.93
N ILE A 65 -1.56 2.02 -20.51
CA ILE A 65 -2.72 1.83 -21.39
C ILE A 65 -2.69 2.83 -22.53
N ASN A 66 -2.51 4.12 -22.25
CA ASN A 66 -2.48 5.17 -23.25
C ASN A 66 -1.30 5.02 -24.22
N LYS A 67 -0.14 4.58 -23.74
CA LYS A 67 1.03 4.30 -24.58
C LYS A 67 0.70 3.19 -25.60
N LEU A 68 0.19 2.06 -25.13
CA LEU A 68 -0.17 0.93 -25.98
C LEU A 68 -1.24 1.32 -27.02
N VAL A 69 -2.28 2.02 -26.59
CA VAL A 69 -3.35 2.53 -27.46
C VAL A 69 -2.78 3.46 -28.54
N SER A 70 -1.92 4.41 -28.15
CA SER A 70 -1.33 5.38 -29.09
C SER A 70 -0.42 4.73 -30.13
N GLU A 71 0.13 3.58 -29.85
CA GLU A 71 0.94 2.79 -30.78
C GLU A 71 0.11 1.80 -31.62
N GLY A 72 -1.21 1.84 -31.49
CA GLY A 72 -2.12 1.02 -32.26
C GLY A 72 -2.27 -0.42 -31.76
N ALA A 73 -1.85 -0.72 -30.54
CA ALA A 73 -2.06 -2.05 -29.96
C ALA A 73 -3.56 -2.32 -29.70
N LYS A 74 -3.97 -3.56 -29.85
CA LYS A 74 -5.24 -4.07 -29.34
C LYS A 74 -5.03 -4.43 -27.88
N VAL A 75 -5.58 -3.64 -26.96
CA VAL A 75 -5.28 -3.74 -25.53
C VAL A 75 -6.32 -4.60 -24.82
N ILE A 76 -5.90 -5.72 -24.25
CA ILE A 76 -6.74 -6.60 -23.44
C ILE A 76 -6.35 -6.41 -21.99
N LEU A 77 -7.27 -5.94 -21.15
CA LEU A 77 -7.06 -5.73 -19.73
C LEU A 77 -7.66 -6.87 -18.92
N CYS A 78 -6.83 -7.48 -18.06
CA CYS A 78 -7.28 -8.41 -17.05
C CYS A 78 -6.96 -7.88 -15.64
N SER A 79 -7.89 -8.09 -14.71
CA SER A 79 -7.76 -7.62 -13.34
C SER A 79 -8.62 -8.46 -12.40
N HIS A 80 -8.50 -8.19 -11.10
CA HIS A 80 -9.39 -8.78 -10.11
C HIS A 80 -10.00 -7.73 -9.18
N LEU A 81 -11.13 -8.08 -8.60
CA LEU A 81 -11.82 -7.29 -7.58
C LEU A 81 -12.22 -8.19 -6.43
N GLY A 82 -11.78 -7.84 -5.23
CA GLY A 82 -12.14 -8.56 -4.01
C GLY A 82 -11.66 -10.01 -3.97
N LYS A 83 -12.37 -10.83 -3.19
CA LYS A 83 -12.10 -12.27 -3.00
C LYS A 83 -13.39 -13.06 -3.12
N PRO A 84 -13.91 -13.29 -4.33
CA PRO A 84 -15.09 -14.12 -4.50
C PRO A 84 -14.80 -15.54 -4.00
N LYS A 85 -15.68 -16.06 -3.15
CA LYS A 85 -15.51 -17.40 -2.54
C LYS A 85 -16.33 -18.46 -3.26
N ASN A 86 -17.45 -18.05 -3.85
CA ASN A 86 -18.45 -18.95 -4.41
C ASN A 86 -18.50 -18.91 -5.95
N GLY A 87 -17.44 -18.41 -6.59
CA GLY A 87 -17.41 -18.21 -8.03
C GLY A 87 -17.91 -16.81 -8.44
N PRO A 88 -18.47 -16.66 -9.65
CA PRO A 88 -18.92 -15.35 -10.14
C PRO A 88 -20.02 -14.75 -9.26
N GLU A 89 -19.82 -13.49 -8.88
CA GLU A 89 -20.77 -12.69 -8.10
C GLU A 89 -20.79 -11.27 -8.68
N GLU A 90 -21.96 -10.71 -8.96
CA GLU A 90 -22.14 -9.39 -9.60
C GLU A 90 -21.41 -8.26 -8.85
N LYS A 91 -21.42 -8.32 -7.52
CA LYS A 91 -20.68 -7.32 -6.68
C LYS A 91 -19.17 -7.31 -6.89
N PHE A 92 -18.62 -8.35 -7.50
CA PHE A 92 -17.20 -8.48 -7.83
C PHE A 92 -16.93 -8.38 -9.34
N SER A 93 -17.96 -8.04 -10.14
CA SER A 93 -17.77 -7.80 -11.57
C SER A 93 -16.91 -6.57 -11.85
N LEU A 94 -16.07 -6.65 -12.86
CA LEU A 94 -15.27 -5.51 -13.33
C LEU A 94 -16.04 -4.55 -14.25
N LYS A 95 -17.34 -4.75 -14.45
CA LYS A 95 -18.18 -3.88 -15.28
C LYS A 95 -18.06 -2.40 -14.93
N ALA A 96 -18.10 -2.07 -13.63
CA ALA A 96 -17.97 -0.69 -13.16
C ALA A 96 -16.55 -0.14 -13.37
N ALA A 97 -15.52 -0.97 -13.21
CA ALA A 97 -14.13 -0.58 -13.50
C ALA A 97 -13.93 -0.27 -14.98
N ALA A 98 -14.52 -1.07 -15.87
CA ALA A 98 -14.48 -0.83 -17.30
C ALA A 98 -15.23 0.44 -17.69
N ALA A 99 -16.40 0.71 -17.10
CA ALA A 99 -17.15 1.94 -17.32
C ALA A 99 -16.34 3.19 -16.89
N ARG A 100 -15.69 3.11 -15.73
CA ARG A 100 -14.83 4.22 -15.25
C ARG A 100 -13.60 4.41 -16.13
N LEU A 101 -12.97 3.34 -16.60
CA LEU A 101 -11.87 3.43 -17.55
C LEU A 101 -12.31 4.14 -18.85
N ALA A 102 -13.49 3.82 -19.35
CA ALA A 102 -14.04 4.45 -20.58
C ALA A 102 -14.22 5.97 -20.44
N GLU A 103 -14.45 6.47 -19.23
CA GLU A 103 -14.50 7.92 -18.97
C GLU A 103 -13.11 8.58 -18.94
N LEU A 104 -12.06 7.81 -18.68
CA LEU A 104 -10.68 8.31 -18.49
C LEU A 104 -9.82 8.21 -19.75
N VAL A 105 -10.25 7.47 -20.76
CA VAL A 105 -9.51 7.27 -22.03
C VAL A 105 -10.34 7.69 -23.23
N SER A 106 -9.68 8.09 -24.30
CA SER A 106 -10.35 8.42 -25.56
C SER A 106 -10.62 7.19 -26.43
N ALA A 107 -9.94 6.07 -26.15
CA ALA A 107 -10.11 4.83 -26.87
C ALA A 107 -11.48 4.19 -26.58
N LYS A 108 -12.00 3.43 -27.53
CA LYS A 108 -13.20 2.62 -27.33
C LYS A 108 -12.89 1.49 -26.34
N VAL A 109 -13.66 1.41 -25.26
CA VAL A 109 -13.57 0.38 -24.22
C VAL A 109 -14.78 -0.54 -24.31
N THR A 110 -14.54 -1.84 -24.43
CA THR A 110 -15.57 -2.88 -24.44
C THR A 110 -15.36 -3.80 -23.24
N PHE A 111 -16.34 -3.87 -22.35
CA PHE A 111 -16.36 -4.87 -21.28
C PHE A 111 -17.01 -6.14 -21.80
N VAL A 112 -16.36 -7.29 -21.62
CA VAL A 112 -16.87 -8.59 -22.06
C VAL A 112 -17.12 -9.47 -20.84
N PRO A 113 -18.38 -9.60 -20.39
CA PRO A 113 -18.72 -10.45 -19.25
C PRO A 113 -18.54 -11.91 -19.59
N SER A 114 -17.95 -12.67 -18.69
CA SER A 114 -17.85 -14.13 -18.78
C SER A 114 -17.57 -14.72 -17.40
N ASP A 115 -18.37 -15.67 -16.97
CA ASP A 115 -18.20 -16.37 -15.68
C ASP A 115 -16.90 -17.19 -15.63
N VAL A 116 -16.33 -17.53 -16.78
CA VAL A 116 -15.07 -18.27 -16.92
C VAL A 116 -13.93 -17.40 -17.44
N VAL A 117 -14.15 -16.10 -17.55
CA VAL A 117 -13.18 -15.05 -17.94
C VAL A 117 -12.75 -15.13 -19.40
N VAL A 118 -12.44 -16.30 -19.92
CA VAL A 118 -12.09 -16.56 -21.33
C VAL A 118 -12.97 -17.67 -21.87
N ASP A 119 -13.85 -17.31 -22.80
CA ASP A 119 -14.76 -18.22 -23.51
C ASP A 119 -14.85 -17.80 -25.00
N ASP A 120 -15.69 -18.44 -25.77
CA ASP A 120 -15.86 -18.13 -27.17
C ASP A 120 -16.39 -16.72 -27.42
N THR A 121 -17.19 -16.18 -26.51
CA THR A 121 -17.69 -14.80 -26.58
C THR A 121 -16.53 -13.81 -26.44
N VAL A 122 -15.64 -14.06 -25.50
CA VAL A 122 -14.43 -13.25 -25.28
C VAL A 122 -13.49 -13.37 -26.49
N ARG A 123 -13.25 -14.58 -26.99
CA ARG A 123 -12.41 -14.81 -28.19
C ARG A 123 -12.95 -14.06 -29.40
N THR A 124 -14.26 -14.15 -29.64
CA THR A 124 -14.93 -13.42 -30.71
C THR A 124 -14.78 -11.90 -30.55
N ALA A 125 -14.92 -11.38 -29.32
CA ALA A 125 -14.75 -9.95 -29.06
C ALA A 125 -13.32 -9.49 -29.32
N VAL A 126 -12.33 -10.27 -28.90
CA VAL A 126 -10.90 -10.00 -29.17
C VAL A 126 -10.57 -10.03 -30.64
N ASP A 127 -11.09 -11.02 -31.37
CA ASP A 127 -10.86 -11.15 -32.83
C ASP A 127 -11.40 -9.95 -33.61
N LYS A 128 -12.50 -9.35 -33.14
CA LYS A 128 -13.13 -8.18 -33.76
C LYS A 128 -12.50 -6.84 -33.40
N MET A 129 -11.56 -6.81 -32.46
CA MET A 129 -10.90 -5.57 -32.06
C MET A 129 -10.20 -4.89 -33.22
N GLN A 130 -10.29 -3.57 -33.24
CA GLN A 130 -9.48 -2.72 -34.11
C GLN A 130 -8.26 -2.19 -33.36
N ASN A 131 -7.26 -1.75 -34.09
CA ASN A 131 -6.07 -1.13 -33.51
C ASN A 131 -6.45 0.07 -32.64
N GLY A 132 -5.88 0.16 -31.43
CA GLY A 132 -6.17 1.21 -30.48
C GLY A 132 -7.44 1.02 -29.64
N GLU A 133 -8.16 -0.08 -29.81
CA GLU A 133 -9.29 -0.42 -28.95
C GLU A 133 -8.86 -1.16 -27.68
N ILE A 134 -9.72 -1.12 -26.67
CA ILE A 134 -9.53 -1.77 -25.37
C ILE A 134 -10.67 -2.75 -25.12
N VAL A 135 -10.32 -3.98 -24.73
CA VAL A 135 -11.24 -4.97 -24.17
C VAL A 135 -10.89 -5.16 -22.69
N VAL A 136 -11.88 -5.12 -21.82
CA VAL A 136 -11.75 -5.44 -20.39
C VAL A 136 -12.39 -6.79 -20.12
N LEU A 137 -11.63 -7.74 -19.62
CA LEU A 137 -12.11 -9.05 -19.20
C LEU A 137 -12.85 -8.98 -17.87
N GLU A 138 -13.62 -10.01 -17.57
CA GLU A 138 -14.23 -10.18 -16.25
C GLU A 138 -13.19 -10.52 -15.20
N ASN A 139 -13.57 -10.42 -13.92
CA ASN A 139 -12.73 -10.66 -12.76
C ASN A 139 -11.99 -12.00 -12.85
N THR A 140 -10.66 -11.97 -12.95
CA THR A 140 -9.84 -13.20 -13.07
C THR A 140 -10.05 -14.18 -11.92
N ARG A 141 -10.46 -13.68 -10.75
CA ARG A 141 -10.76 -14.51 -9.56
C ARG A 141 -12.12 -15.20 -9.60
N PHE A 142 -12.90 -15.01 -10.66
CA PHE A 142 -14.05 -15.89 -10.91
C PHE A 142 -13.59 -17.32 -11.24
N ARG A 143 -12.38 -17.46 -11.74
CA ARG A 143 -11.70 -18.75 -11.90
C ARG A 143 -10.92 -19.10 -10.63
N LYS A 144 -11.20 -20.27 -10.06
CA LYS A 144 -10.49 -20.79 -8.87
C LYS A 144 -9.01 -21.08 -9.16
N GLU A 145 -8.70 -21.32 -10.41
CA GLU A 145 -7.35 -21.56 -10.93
C GLU A 145 -6.43 -20.34 -10.79
N GLU A 146 -6.98 -19.13 -10.85
CA GLU A 146 -6.22 -17.87 -10.83
C GLU A 146 -5.21 -17.80 -9.69
N THR A 147 -5.68 -17.93 -8.46
CA THR A 147 -4.83 -17.78 -7.26
C THR A 147 -3.93 -18.98 -6.98
N LYS A 148 -4.18 -20.08 -7.66
CA LYS A 148 -3.38 -21.31 -7.55
C LYS A 148 -2.39 -21.48 -8.69
N ASN A 149 -2.36 -20.52 -9.60
CA ASN A 149 -1.51 -20.55 -10.79
C ASN A 149 -1.66 -21.84 -11.63
N ILE A 150 -2.89 -22.28 -11.86
CA ILE A 150 -3.16 -23.50 -12.60
C ILE A 150 -2.99 -23.25 -14.10
N GLU A 151 -2.21 -24.09 -14.74
CA GLU A 151 -1.77 -24.01 -16.14
C GLU A 151 -2.94 -23.80 -17.14
N SER A 152 -4.08 -24.47 -16.94
CA SER A 152 -5.21 -24.37 -17.83
C SER A 152 -5.74 -22.95 -18.01
N PHE A 153 -5.83 -22.17 -16.93
CA PHE A 153 -6.27 -20.79 -17.01
C PHE A 153 -5.17 -19.85 -17.51
N SER A 154 -3.92 -20.12 -17.20
CA SER A 154 -2.77 -19.41 -17.76
C SER A 154 -2.73 -19.55 -19.30
N LYS A 155 -2.98 -20.74 -19.82
CA LYS A 155 -3.11 -21.00 -21.26
C LYS A 155 -4.31 -20.29 -21.90
N ASP A 156 -5.45 -20.27 -21.21
CA ASP A 156 -6.63 -19.54 -21.68
C ASP A 156 -6.32 -18.04 -21.83
N LEU A 157 -5.70 -17.42 -20.82
CA LEU A 157 -5.29 -16.01 -20.87
C LEU A 157 -4.28 -15.76 -22.02
N ALA A 158 -3.27 -16.60 -22.13
CA ALA A 158 -2.25 -16.47 -23.18
C ALA A 158 -2.83 -16.66 -24.59
N SER A 159 -3.87 -17.48 -24.74
CA SER A 159 -4.45 -17.81 -26.04
C SER A 159 -5.13 -16.64 -26.77
N ILE A 160 -5.40 -15.54 -26.06
CA ILE A 160 -6.05 -14.35 -26.60
C ILE A 160 -5.09 -13.17 -26.78
N ALA A 161 -3.79 -13.37 -26.56
CA ALA A 161 -2.80 -12.28 -26.62
C ALA A 161 -1.48 -12.76 -27.24
N ASP A 162 -0.79 -11.86 -27.94
CA ASP A 162 0.53 -12.10 -28.54
C ASP A 162 1.66 -11.77 -27.57
N ALA A 163 1.43 -10.82 -26.66
CA ALA A 163 2.38 -10.35 -25.67
C ALA A 163 1.70 -10.07 -24.32
N PHE A 164 2.47 -10.10 -23.27
CA PHE A 164 2.01 -9.80 -21.90
C PHE A 164 2.76 -8.62 -21.31
N VAL A 165 2.02 -7.67 -20.76
CA VAL A 165 2.57 -6.52 -20.03
C VAL A 165 2.13 -6.60 -18.57
N MET A 166 3.10 -6.78 -17.68
CA MET A 166 2.88 -6.77 -16.23
C MET A 166 2.87 -5.33 -15.74
N ASP A 167 1.72 -4.85 -15.30
CA ASP A 167 1.57 -3.49 -14.75
C ASP A 167 0.72 -3.45 -13.48
N ALA A 168 0.80 -4.52 -12.69
CA ALA A 168 0.04 -4.71 -11.45
C ALA A 168 0.97 -4.93 -10.26
N PHE A 169 1.65 -3.87 -9.82
CA PHE A 169 2.62 -3.97 -8.73
C PHE A 169 2.02 -4.53 -7.45
N GLY A 170 0.80 -4.12 -7.09
CA GLY A 170 0.10 -4.64 -5.91
C GLY A 170 -0.16 -6.15 -5.91
N SER A 171 -0.07 -6.82 -7.06
CA SER A 171 -0.17 -8.29 -7.20
C SER A 171 1.16 -8.96 -7.51
N ALA A 172 2.22 -8.21 -7.75
CA ALA A 172 3.50 -8.76 -8.18
C ALA A 172 4.15 -9.71 -7.17
N HIS A 173 3.77 -9.62 -5.90
CA HIS A 173 4.22 -10.51 -4.83
C HIS A 173 3.55 -11.89 -4.83
N ARG A 174 2.63 -12.16 -5.74
CA ARG A 174 1.86 -13.40 -5.83
C ARG A 174 2.03 -14.05 -7.18
N ALA A 175 2.35 -15.35 -7.17
CA ALA A 175 2.38 -16.17 -8.36
C ALA A 175 0.94 -16.63 -8.69
N HIS A 176 0.22 -15.84 -9.48
CA HIS A 176 -1.11 -16.13 -10.00
C HIS A 176 -1.05 -16.39 -11.52
N CYS A 177 -2.13 -16.91 -12.10
CA CYS A 177 -2.19 -17.11 -13.56
C CYS A 177 -1.97 -15.80 -14.31
N SER A 178 -2.62 -14.71 -13.89
CA SER A 178 -2.57 -13.40 -14.56
C SER A 178 -1.31 -12.58 -14.23
N THR A 179 -0.43 -13.04 -13.35
CA THR A 179 0.82 -12.35 -13.00
C THR A 179 2.07 -13.13 -13.38
N VAL A 180 2.04 -14.44 -13.27
CA VAL A 180 3.18 -15.35 -13.52
C VAL A 180 2.84 -16.39 -14.57
N GLY A 181 1.79 -17.19 -14.38
CA GLY A 181 1.54 -18.35 -15.25
C GLY A 181 1.38 -18.00 -16.72
N VAL A 182 0.74 -16.87 -17.03
CA VAL A 182 0.56 -16.40 -18.41
C VAL A 182 1.88 -16.19 -19.14
N THR A 183 2.95 -15.82 -18.43
CA THR A 183 4.26 -15.55 -19.05
C THR A 183 4.92 -16.78 -19.66
N GLU A 184 4.52 -17.97 -19.23
CA GLU A 184 5.06 -19.23 -19.75
C GLU A 184 4.51 -19.57 -21.15
N PHE A 185 3.40 -18.95 -21.56
CA PHE A 185 2.67 -19.28 -22.79
C PHE A 185 2.57 -18.13 -23.81
N VAL A 186 3.14 -16.97 -23.49
CA VAL A 186 3.28 -15.85 -24.44
C VAL A 186 4.74 -15.69 -24.86
N LYS A 187 4.96 -15.20 -26.07
CA LYS A 187 6.33 -15.06 -26.62
C LYS A 187 7.07 -13.87 -26.04
N GLU A 188 6.36 -12.77 -25.84
CA GLU A 188 6.94 -11.51 -25.42
C GLU A 188 6.33 -11.06 -24.11
N THR A 189 7.20 -10.66 -23.18
CA THR A 189 6.80 -10.13 -21.88
C THR A 189 7.51 -8.81 -21.61
N ALA A 190 6.82 -7.90 -20.93
CA ALA A 190 7.37 -6.63 -20.54
C ALA A 190 6.75 -6.15 -19.21
N VAL A 191 7.37 -5.20 -18.56
CA VAL A 191 6.77 -4.42 -17.46
C VAL A 191 6.18 -3.12 -18.00
N GLY A 192 5.03 -2.72 -17.46
CA GLY A 192 4.44 -1.42 -17.76
C GLY A 192 5.09 -0.29 -16.96
N TYR A 193 4.69 0.94 -17.24
CA TYR A 193 5.25 2.14 -16.61
C TYR A 193 5.01 2.21 -15.10
N LEU A 194 3.86 1.72 -14.61
CA LEU A 194 3.62 1.63 -13.17
C LEU A 194 4.63 0.71 -12.50
N MET A 195 4.80 -0.51 -13.01
CA MET A 195 5.80 -1.46 -12.53
C MET A 195 7.21 -0.89 -12.58
N GLN A 196 7.57 -0.27 -13.72
CA GLN A 196 8.88 0.34 -13.91
C GLN A 196 9.14 1.45 -12.86
N LYS A 197 8.14 2.29 -12.60
CA LYS A 197 8.24 3.35 -11.59
C LYS A 197 8.42 2.77 -10.19
N GLU A 198 7.62 1.77 -9.82
CA GLU A 198 7.71 1.10 -8.51
C GLU A 198 9.08 0.44 -8.30
N ILE A 199 9.53 -0.33 -9.29
CA ILE A 199 10.85 -1.00 -9.25
C ILE A 199 11.97 0.03 -9.15
N LYS A 200 11.90 1.12 -9.92
CA LYS A 200 12.91 2.18 -9.91
C LYS A 200 13.01 2.84 -8.52
N PHE A 201 11.89 3.25 -7.94
CA PHE A 201 11.92 3.96 -6.66
C PHE A 201 12.25 3.04 -5.49
N LEU A 202 11.53 1.92 -5.35
CA LEU A 202 11.77 0.98 -4.26
C LEU A 202 13.10 0.23 -4.41
N GLY A 203 13.44 -0.19 -5.63
CA GLY A 203 14.69 -0.89 -5.91
C GLY A 203 15.90 0.00 -5.62
N ASN A 204 15.94 1.20 -6.16
CA ASN A 204 17.04 2.13 -5.90
C ASN A 204 17.18 2.47 -4.42
N ALA A 205 16.05 2.64 -3.71
CA ALA A 205 16.08 2.92 -2.28
C ALA A 205 16.67 1.77 -1.45
N VAL A 206 16.43 0.52 -1.85
CA VAL A 206 16.85 -0.66 -1.07
C VAL A 206 18.21 -1.19 -1.52
N GLU A 207 18.51 -1.14 -2.83
CA GLU A 207 19.73 -1.73 -3.40
C GLU A 207 20.87 -0.73 -3.52
N ASN A 208 20.59 0.49 -3.97
CA ASN A 208 21.58 1.53 -4.24
C ASN A 208 21.11 2.92 -3.76
N PRO A 209 20.80 3.09 -2.47
CA PRO A 209 20.30 4.37 -1.96
C PRO A 209 21.36 5.47 -2.07
N VAL A 210 20.91 6.67 -2.41
CA VAL A 210 21.75 7.86 -2.18
C VAL A 210 21.75 8.14 -0.68
N ARG A 211 22.93 8.18 -0.09
CA ARG A 211 23.08 8.30 1.38
C ARG A 211 23.21 9.76 1.83
N PRO A 212 22.77 10.11 3.05
CA PRO A 212 22.24 9.22 4.08
C PRO A 212 20.86 8.64 3.70
N PHE A 213 20.65 7.35 3.99
CA PHE A 213 19.40 6.65 3.81
C PHE A 213 18.68 6.46 5.16
N VAL A 214 17.51 7.05 5.29
CA VAL A 214 16.65 6.95 6.47
C VAL A 214 15.43 6.10 6.13
N ALA A 215 15.23 5.04 6.91
CA ALA A 215 14.02 4.23 6.86
C ALA A 215 13.14 4.53 8.08
N ILE A 216 11.83 4.74 7.86
CA ILE A 216 10.85 5.03 8.91
C ILE A 216 9.80 3.94 8.88
N LEU A 217 9.67 3.21 9.97
CA LEU A 217 8.69 2.16 10.15
C LEU A 217 7.77 2.50 11.32
N GLY A 218 6.48 2.32 11.12
CA GLY A 218 5.45 2.50 12.12
C GLY A 218 4.34 1.47 11.98
N GLY A 219 3.22 1.71 12.62
CA GLY A 219 2.08 0.80 12.66
C GLY A 219 1.95 0.09 14.00
N ALA A 220 0.94 -0.77 14.13
CA ALA A 220 0.55 -1.32 15.43
C ALA A 220 1.46 -2.46 15.92
N LYS A 221 1.88 -3.38 15.03
CA LYS A 221 2.49 -4.66 15.44
C LYS A 221 3.88 -4.84 14.86
N VAL A 222 4.85 -5.09 15.74
CA VAL A 222 6.22 -5.42 15.34
C VAL A 222 6.28 -6.75 14.55
N ALA A 223 5.45 -7.72 14.91
CA ALA A 223 5.41 -9.03 14.26
C ALA A 223 5.15 -8.97 12.74
N ASP A 224 4.40 -7.97 12.29
CA ASP A 224 4.05 -7.81 10.88
C ASP A 224 5.22 -7.27 10.04
N LYS A 225 6.30 -6.80 10.66
CA LYS A 225 7.43 -6.11 10.01
C LYS A 225 8.81 -6.65 10.36
N LEU A 226 8.91 -7.85 10.95
CA LEU A 226 10.19 -8.40 11.40
C LEU A 226 11.25 -8.46 10.29
N ASN A 227 10.89 -8.99 9.13
CA ASN A 227 11.81 -9.12 8.00
C ASN A 227 12.16 -7.76 7.38
N VAL A 228 11.19 -6.84 7.37
CA VAL A 228 11.42 -5.47 6.89
C VAL A 228 12.42 -4.75 7.77
N ILE A 229 12.27 -4.84 9.11
CA ILE A 229 13.18 -4.25 10.08
C ILE A 229 14.59 -4.79 9.87
N SER A 230 14.75 -6.12 9.83
CA SER A 230 16.04 -6.77 9.66
C SER A 230 16.72 -6.38 8.35
N ASN A 231 15.98 -6.40 7.23
CA ASN A 231 16.54 -6.06 5.92
C ASN A 231 16.91 -4.59 5.80
N LEU A 232 16.02 -3.68 6.23
CA LEU A 232 16.29 -2.24 6.17
C LEU A 232 17.42 -1.82 7.11
N LEU A 233 17.54 -2.46 8.27
CA LEU A 233 18.64 -2.18 9.21
C LEU A 233 20.00 -2.48 8.62
N GLU A 234 20.11 -3.47 7.73
CA GLU A 234 21.36 -3.75 6.99
C GLU A 234 21.67 -2.66 5.94
N LYS A 235 20.66 -2.04 5.37
CA LYS A 235 20.76 -1.17 4.21
C LYS A 235 20.74 0.32 4.52
N CYS A 236 20.00 0.76 5.54
CA CYS A 236 19.88 2.17 5.93
C CYS A 236 21.05 2.64 6.80
N ASP A 237 21.20 3.94 6.92
CA ASP A 237 22.10 4.61 7.86
C ASP A 237 21.38 4.87 9.19
N THR A 238 20.10 5.19 9.12
CA THR A 238 19.22 5.43 10.26
C THR A 238 17.89 4.68 10.07
N LEU A 239 17.49 3.91 11.07
CA LEU A 239 16.17 3.29 11.16
C LEU A 239 15.37 3.98 12.26
N ILE A 240 14.21 4.50 11.91
CA ILE A 240 13.26 5.13 12.81
C ILE A 240 12.10 4.16 13.05
N ILE A 241 11.78 3.88 14.31
CA ILE A 241 10.66 3.05 14.72
C ILE A 241 9.66 3.89 15.48
N GLY A 242 8.44 3.97 14.98
CA GLY A 242 7.31 4.65 15.62
C GLY A 242 6.06 3.76 15.68
N GLY A 243 4.94 4.36 16.05
CA GLY A 243 3.67 3.64 16.18
C GLY A 243 3.66 2.63 17.34
N GLY A 244 2.63 1.80 17.39
CA GLY A 244 2.45 0.80 18.44
C GLY A 244 3.59 -0.22 18.54
N MET A 245 4.24 -0.51 17.41
CA MET A 245 5.40 -1.42 17.40
C MET A 245 6.60 -0.91 18.19
N ALA A 246 6.71 0.40 18.42
CA ALA A 246 7.82 0.99 19.17
C ALA A 246 7.82 0.56 20.63
N TYR A 247 6.67 0.26 21.24
CA TYR A 247 6.58 -0.09 22.65
C TYR A 247 7.20 -1.45 22.97
N THR A 248 7.19 -2.40 22.04
CA THR A 248 7.95 -3.65 22.19
C THR A 248 9.46 -3.39 22.22
N PHE A 249 9.96 -2.46 21.41
CA PHE A 249 11.36 -2.01 21.46
C PHE A 249 11.70 -1.28 22.76
N LEU A 250 10.83 -0.38 23.22
CA LEU A 250 11.03 0.33 24.49
C LEU A 250 11.09 -0.65 25.66
N LYS A 251 10.20 -1.65 25.68
CA LYS A 251 10.24 -2.70 26.69
C LYS A 251 11.51 -3.56 26.59
N ALA A 252 12.01 -3.81 25.39
CA ALA A 252 13.28 -4.49 25.16
C ALA A 252 14.48 -3.71 25.73
N GLN A 253 14.37 -2.38 25.82
CA GLN A 253 15.37 -1.53 26.50
C GLN A 253 15.24 -1.57 28.03
N GLY A 254 14.24 -2.25 28.58
CA GLY A 254 13.98 -2.31 30.01
C GLY A 254 13.02 -1.24 30.54
N TYR A 255 12.32 -0.53 29.67
CA TYR A 255 11.35 0.49 30.09
C TYR A 255 9.98 -0.13 30.37
N GLU A 256 9.30 0.41 31.38
CA GLU A 256 7.88 0.14 31.61
C GLU A 256 7.03 1.02 30.68
N VAL A 257 6.10 0.42 29.97
CA VAL A 257 5.28 1.10 28.95
C VAL A 257 3.79 1.13 29.28
N GLY A 258 3.44 0.90 30.55
CA GLY A 258 2.07 0.90 31.03
C GLY A 258 1.21 -0.15 30.32
N THR A 259 0.03 0.26 29.87
CA THR A 259 -0.92 -0.59 29.13
C THR A 259 -0.74 -0.49 27.61
N SER A 260 0.37 0.06 27.13
CA SER A 260 0.70 0.15 25.70
C SER A 260 0.74 -1.22 25.05
N LEU A 261 0.50 -1.25 23.74
CA LEU A 261 0.57 -2.46 22.94
C LEU A 261 2.00 -3.04 22.93
N VAL A 262 2.16 -4.26 23.43
CA VAL A 262 3.44 -4.98 23.46
C VAL A 262 3.24 -6.40 22.93
N ASP A 263 4.16 -6.86 22.11
CA ASP A 263 4.30 -8.27 21.75
C ASP A 263 5.43 -8.90 22.57
N ASP A 264 5.06 -9.51 23.70
CA ASP A 264 6.04 -10.13 24.61
C ASP A 264 6.86 -11.24 23.94
N THR A 265 6.33 -11.87 22.89
CA THR A 265 7.04 -12.93 22.14
C THR A 265 8.16 -12.37 21.24
N LYS A 266 8.22 -11.05 21.05
CA LYS A 266 9.16 -10.35 20.16
C LYS A 266 10.17 -9.48 20.90
N ILE A 267 10.18 -9.47 22.22
CA ILE A 267 11.12 -8.67 23.01
C ILE A 267 12.56 -9.09 22.72
N ASP A 268 12.86 -10.40 22.65
CA ASP A 268 14.21 -10.88 22.35
C ASP A 268 14.65 -10.49 20.94
N TYR A 269 13.75 -10.56 19.97
CA TYR A 269 14.01 -10.07 18.62
C TYR A 269 14.34 -8.57 18.61
N CYS A 270 13.59 -7.75 19.34
CA CYS A 270 13.85 -6.31 19.44
C CYS A 270 15.20 -6.02 20.09
N LYS A 271 15.60 -6.77 21.13
CA LYS A 271 16.95 -6.68 21.73
C LYS A 271 18.03 -7.00 20.70
N GLU A 272 17.87 -8.08 19.92
CA GLU A 272 18.78 -8.44 18.85
C GLU A 272 18.94 -7.33 17.81
N MET A 273 17.84 -6.72 17.39
CA MET A 273 17.88 -5.62 16.42
C MET A 273 18.56 -4.35 16.97
N LEU A 274 18.35 -4.02 18.23
CA LEU A 274 19.03 -2.92 18.89
C LEU A 274 20.56 -3.15 18.95
N GLU A 275 20.98 -4.37 19.29
CA GLU A 275 22.40 -4.72 19.34
C GLU A 275 23.01 -4.79 17.94
N LYS A 276 22.30 -5.32 16.96
CA LYS A 276 22.72 -5.36 15.55
C LYS A 276 22.95 -3.95 14.99
N ALA A 277 22.04 -3.00 15.28
CA ALA A 277 22.20 -1.61 14.91
C ALA A 277 23.49 -1.02 15.49
N LYS A 278 23.70 -1.21 16.80
CA LYS A 278 24.89 -0.72 17.49
C LYS A 278 26.18 -1.33 16.95
N ALA A 279 26.22 -2.65 16.75
CA ALA A 279 27.37 -3.36 16.22
C ALA A 279 27.76 -2.90 14.81
N ASN A 280 26.78 -2.54 14.00
CA ASN A 280 26.96 -2.09 12.61
C ASN A 280 27.11 -0.57 12.46
N GLY A 281 27.18 0.18 13.56
CA GLY A 281 27.28 1.62 13.54
C GLY A 281 26.06 2.34 12.93
N LYS A 282 24.88 1.70 13.00
CA LYS A 282 23.62 2.26 12.52
C LYS A 282 22.88 2.98 13.65
N ALA A 283 22.21 4.08 13.33
CA ALA A 283 21.30 4.72 14.27
C ALA A 283 19.94 4.02 14.22
N LEU A 284 19.45 3.54 15.37
CA LEU A 284 18.08 3.06 15.53
C LEU A 284 17.39 4.02 16.49
N LEU A 285 16.48 4.85 15.98
CA LEU A 285 15.79 5.88 16.75
C LEU A 285 14.43 5.38 17.21
N LEU A 286 14.19 5.51 18.50
CA LEU A 286 12.93 5.18 19.17
C LEU A 286 12.32 6.46 19.76
N PRO A 287 11.01 6.47 20.06
CA PRO A 287 10.38 7.58 20.74
C PRO A 287 11.04 7.88 22.09
N VAL A 288 11.41 9.14 22.32
CA VAL A 288 11.97 9.64 23.59
C VAL A 288 10.90 10.21 24.50
N ASP A 289 9.77 10.61 23.94
CA ASP A 289 8.55 10.98 24.63
C ASP A 289 7.33 10.40 23.91
N THR A 290 6.25 10.20 24.65
CA THR A 290 5.08 9.46 24.20
C THR A 290 3.81 10.18 24.65
N VAL A 291 2.91 10.42 23.72
CA VAL A 291 1.54 10.89 23.98
C VAL A 291 0.71 9.70 24.45
N THR A 292 0.16 9.80 25.65
CA THR A 292 -0.56 8.70 26.29
C THR A 292 -2.00 9.07 26.62
N ALA A 293 -2.86 8.06 26.69
CA ALA A 293 -4.20 8.15 27.26
C ALA A 293 -4.46 7.00 28.23
N SER A 294 -5.55 7.10 29.01
CA SER A 294 -5.97 6.03 29.94
C SER A 294 -6.58 4.84 29.20
N GLU A 295 -7.14 5.08 28.01
CA GLU A 295 -7.80 4.05 27.20
C GLU A 295 -7.63 4.35 25.70
N PHE A 296 -7.87 3.34 24.86
CA PHE A 296 -7.91 3.53 23.41
C PHE A 296 -9.20 4.25 23.01
N PRO A 297 -9.14 5.24 22.09
CA PRO A 297 -10.34 5.98 21.69
C PRO A 297 -11.39 5.06 21.02
N ASN A 298 -12.63 5.14 21.49
CA ASN A 298 -13.73 4.39 20.95
C ASN A 298 -15.01 5.27 20.90
N PRO A 299 -15.50 5.68 19.72
CA PRO A 299 -14.92 5.40 18.38
C PRO A 299 -13.53 5.99 18.20
N ILE A 300 -12.80 5.57 17.17
CA ILE A 300 -11.37 5.89 16.99
C ILE A 300 -11.09 7.41 16.96
N ASP A 301 -12.03 8.21 16.50
CA ASP A 301 -11.96 9.67 16.43
C ASP A 301 -12.62 10.40 17.63
N ALA A 302 -13.00 9.63 18.66
CA ALA A 302 -13.57 10.22 19.89
C ALA A 302 -12.59 11.22 20.52
N ALA A 303 -13.17 12.27 21.13
CA ALA A 303 -12.38 13.17 21.97
C ALA A 303 -11.72 12.40 23.11
N ILE A 304 -10.44 12.61 23.29
CA ILE A 304 -9.64 11.89 24.28
C ILE A 304 -8.69 12.85 25.00
N GLU A 305 -8.56 12.65 26.31
CA GLU A 305 -7.58 13.37 27.12
C GLU A 305 -6.23 12.68 27.06
N VAL A 306 -5.22 13.46 26.72
CA VAL A 306 -3.85 12.97 26.55
C VAL A 306 -2.88 13.67 27.49
N VAL A 307 -1.86 12.93 27.91
CA VAL A 307 -0.71 13.46 28.66
C VAL A 307 0.55 12.89 28.03
N THR A 308 1.55 13.74 27.80
CA THR A 308 2.84 13.32 27.26
C THR A 308 3.81 13.04 28.39
N TYR A 309 4.45 11.87 28.36
CA TYR A 309 5.50 11.46 29.27
C TYR A 309 6.79 11.16 28.50
N ASP A 310 7.93 11.30 29.17
CA ASP A 310 9.16 10.69 28.67
C ASP A 310 8.94 9.17 28.49
N SER A 311 9.43 8.59 27.43
CA SER A 311 9.11 7.19 27.08
C SER A 311 9.61 6.15 28.08
N ASN A 312 10.57 6.54 28.95
CA ASN A 312 11.04 5.72 30.07
C ASN A 312 10.28 5.96 31.39
N LYS A 313 9.20 6.75 31.39
CA LYS A 313 8.42 7.14 32.57
C LYS A 313 6.90 7.04 32.32
N ILE A 314 6.47 6.15 31.47
CA ILE A 314 5.05 5.95 31.19
C ILE A 314 4.39 5.31 32.43
N PRO A 315 3.33 5.93 32.99
CA PRO A 315 2.61 5.36 34.15
C PRO A 315 1.95 4.01 33.78
N ALA A 316 1.79 3.16 34.80
CA ALA A 316 1.26 1.80 34.64
C ALA A 316 -0.17 1.74 34.10
N ASP A 317 -0.96 2.77 34.28
CA ASP A 317 -2.37 2.91 33.87
C ASP A 317 -2.54 3.70 32.56
N ARG A 318 -1.45 4.00 31.84
CA ARG A 318 -1.46 4.77 30.60
C ARG A 318 -0.96 3.94 29.43
N MET A 319 -1.53 4.18 28.26
CA MET A 319 -1.07 3.60 26.99
C MET A 319 -0.56 4.67 26.04
N GLY A 320 0.53 4.36 25.35
CA GLY A 320 1.04 5.21 24.30
C GLY A 320 0.24 5.10 23.03
N LEU A 321 -0.09 6.25 22.42
CA LEU A 321 -0.94 6.34 21.24
C LEU A 321 -0.38 7.25 20.13
N ASP A 322 0.65 8.05 20.44
CA ASP A 322 1.40 8.85 19.46
C ASP A 322 2.78 9.22 20.03
N ILE A 323 3.66 9.72 19.18
CA ILE A 323 4.95 10.28 19.57
C ILE A 323 4.79 11.73 20.05
N GLY A 324 5.58 12.11 21.06
CA GLY A 324 5.58 13.47 21.59
C GLY A 324 6.44 14.45 20.76
N GLU A 325 6.45 15.73 21.19
CA GLU A 325 7.14 16.82 20.46
C GLU A 325 8.65 16.62 20.39
N LYS A 326 9.29 16.10 21.45
CA LYS A 326 10.73 15.81 21.45
C LYS A 326 11.08 14.74 20.39
N THR A 327 10.25 13.72 20.27
CA THR A 327 10.39 12.65 19.29
C THR A 327 10.15 13.16 17.88
N GLN A 328 9.12 14.00 17.69
CA GLN A 328 8.84 14.65 16.40
C GLN A 328 10.05 15.44 15.91
N ALA A 329 10.68 16.23 16.78
CA ALA A 329 11.89 16.98 16.47
C ALA A 329 13.08 16.05 16.12
N LEU A 330 13.29 14.99 16.94
CA LEU A 330 14.34 14.00 16.71
C LEU A 330 14.21 13.33 15.34
N PHE A 331 13.00 12.89 14.97
CA PHE A 331 12.73 12.22 13.70
C PHE A 331 12.84 13.20 12.52
N ALA A 332 12.32 14.41 12.67
CA ALA A 332 12.45 15.45 11.66
C ALA A 332 13.91 15.83 11.37
N ASP A 333 14.76 15.92 12.40
CA ASP A 333 16.18 16.21 12.23
C ASP A 333 16.92 15.10 11.47
N ALA A 334 16.57 13.84 11.72
CA ALA A 334 17.13 12.73 10.94
C ALA A 334 16.71 12.81 9.46
N VAL A 335 15.48 13.20 9.16
CA VAL A 335 14.95 13.35 7.81
C VAL A 335 15.61 14.52 7.07
N LYS A 336 15.88 15.63 7.74
CA LYS A 336 16.49 16.83 7.12
C LYS A 336 17.82 16.56 6.44
N THR A 337 18.62 15.66 6.98
CA THR A 337 19.95 15.34 6.46
C THR A 337 19.93 14.18 5.46
N ALA A 338 18.83 13.52 5.30
CA ALA A 338 18.66 12.38 4.41
C ALA A 338 18.74 12.77 2.92
N LYS A 339 19.18 11.83 2.09
CA LYS A 339 19.07 11.89 0.64
C LYS A 339 18.09 10.87 0.07
N THR A 340 17.80 9.83 0.83
CA THR A 340 16.75 8.84 0.54
C THR A 340 15.98 8.59 1.82
N VAL A 341 14.64 8.64 1.74
CA VAL A 341 13.73 8.30 2.84
C VAL A 341 12.69 7.32 2.35
N VAL A 342 12.53 6.21 3.05
CA VAL A 342 11.42 5.28 2.88
C VAL A 342 10.58 5.31 4.14
N TRP A 343 9.28 5.52 4.01
CA TRP A 343 8.35 5.55 5.13
C TRP A 343 7.21 4.55 4.93
N ASN A 344 7.01 3.68 5.92
CA ASN A 344 5.95 2.68 5.95
C ASN A 344 5.34 2.56 7.35
N GLY A 345 4.13 3.03 7.52
CA GLY A 345 3.33 2.95 8.75
C GLY A 345 3.30 4.24 9.57
N PRO A 346 2.14 4.58 10.17
CA PRO A 346 1.95 5.79 10.94
C PRO A 346 2.70 5.77 12.28
N MET A 347 2.91 6.96 12.86
CA MET A 347 3.61 7.13 14.14
C MET A 347 2.68 7.01 15.35
N GLY A 348 1.38 7.10 15.14
CA GLY A 348 0.35 7.03 16.17
C GLY A 348 -1.01 6.69 15.56
N VAL A 349 -2.05 6.84 16.35
CA VAL A 349 -3.46 6.65 15.94
C VAL A 349 -3.92 7.89 15.16
N PHE A 350 -3.40 8.05 13.95
CA PHE A 350 -3.53 9.27 13.16
C PHE A 350 -4.97 9.56 12.68
N GLU A 351 -5.85 8.57 12.75
CA GLU A 351 -7.28 8.72 12.49
C GLU A 351 -7.97 9.59 13.57
N ASN A 352 -7.35 9.67 14.75
CA ASN A 352 -7.80 10.57 15.80
C ASN A 352 -7.06 11.92 15.69
N PRO A 353 -7.78 13.06 15.56
CA PRO A 353 -7.15 14.38 15.42
C PRO A 353 -6.18 14.74 16.54
N THR A 354 -6.46 14.29 17.79
CA THR A 354 -5.60 14.53 18.96
C THR A 354 -4.32 13.70 18.91
N LEU A 355 -4.32 12.57 18.22
CA LEU A 355 -3.24 11.58 18.14
C LEU A 355 -2.54 11.54 16.78
N ALA A 356 -2.80 12.54 15.93
CA ALA A 356 -2.26 12.62 14.58
C ALA A 356 -0.97 13.45 14.48
N ALA A 357 -0.62 14.20 15.52
CA ALA A 357 0.48 15.17 15.48
C ALA A 357 1.82 14.54 15.09
N GLY A 358 2.15 13.35 15.58
CA GLY A 358 3.37 12.65 15.25
C GLY A 358 3.46 12.25 13.77
N THR A 359 2.39 11.70 13.23
CA THR A 359 2.31 11.34 11.81
C THR A 359 2.35 12.57 10.90
N ILE A 360 1.68 13.66 11.30
CA ILE A 360 1.73 14.96 10.60
C ILE A 360 3.16 15.51 10.59
N ALA A 361 3.85 15.46 11.70
CA ALA A 361 5.23 15.97 11.80
C ALA A 361 6.19 15.21 10.88
N VAL A 362 6.08 13.89 10.79
CA VAL A 362 6.87 13.08 9.86
C VAL A 362 6.51 13.41 8.41
N ALA A 363 5.23 13.47 8.05
CA ALA A 363 4.79 13.82 6.70
C ALA A 363 5.30 15.21 6.29
N LYS A 364 5.25 16.20 7.19
CA LYS A 364 5.76 17.55 6.98
C LYS A 364 7.27 17.55 6.77
N ALA A 365 8.03 16.83 7.58
CA ALA A 365 9.47 16.70 7.42
C ALA A 365 9.86 16.11 6.06
N LEU A 366 9.12 15.10 5.59
CA LEU A 366 9.31 14.53 4.26
C LEU A 366 8.93 15.51 3.14
N ALA A 367 7.92 16.35 3.34
CA ALA A 367 7.51 17.36 2.37
C ALA A 367 8.50 18.52 2.24
N GLU A 368 9.31 18.78 3.26
CA GLU A 368 10.26 19.90 3.35
C GLU A 368 11.71 19.48 3.01
N THR A 369 12.00 18.19 2.89
CA THR A 369 13.35 17.71 2.55
C THR A 369 13.60 17.65 1.04
N ASP A 370 14.87 17.81 0.64
CA ASP A 370 15.32 17.58 -0.74
C ASP A 370 15.61 16.10 -1.05
N ALA A 371 15.35 15.21 -0.12
CA ALA A 371 15.56 13.78 -0.30
C ALA A 371 14.58 13.17 -1.31
N THR A 372 14.97 12.05 -1.91
CA THR A 372 14.01 11.15 -2.57
C THR A 372 13.14 10.50 -1.50
N THR A 373 11.85 10.80 -1.49
CA THR A 373 10.88 10.34 -0.49
C THR A 373 9.94 9.32 -1.08
N ILE A 374 9.89 8.14 -0.47
CA ILE A 374 9.10 7.00 -0.93
C ILE A 374 8.16 6.57 0.20
N ILE A 375 6.87 6.60 -0.09
CA ILE A 375 5.82 6.22 0.84
C ILE A 375 5.34 4.83 0.47
N GLY A 376 5.43 3.90 1.42
CA GLY A 376 4.91 2.54 1.29
C GLY A 376 3.83 2.26 2.32
N GLY A 377 2.91 1.34 1.98
CA GLY A 377 1.79 0.97 2.84
C GLY A 377 0.57 1.87 2.72
N GLY A 378 -0.60 1.28 2.95
CA GLY A 378 -1.89 1.95 2.77
C GLY A 378 -2.10 3.11 3.74
N ASP A 379 -1.74 2.92 5.00
CA ASP A 379 -1.96 3.92 6.07
C ASP A 379 -1.07 5.16 5.88
N SER A 380 0.19 4.97 5.52
CA SER A 380 1.11 6.09 5.24
C SER A 380 0.67 6.85 4.00
N ALA A 381 0.27 6.15 2.94
CA ALA A 381 -0.26 6.76 1.73
C ALA A 381 -1.56 7.53 2.03
N ALA A 382 -2.46 6.95 2.84
CA ALA A 382 -3.68 7.61 3.27
C ALA A 382 -3.38 8.88 4.09
N ALA A 383 -2.46 8.80 5.04
CA ALA A 383 -2.05 9.94 5.86
C ALA A 383 -1.48 11.08 4.99
N VAL A 384 -0.57 10.78 4.09
CA VAL A 384 0.05 11.77 3.19
C VAL A 384 -0.99 12.44 2.27
N ASN A 385 -1.90 11.64 1.71
CA ASN A 385 -2.99 12.16 0.87
C ASN A 385 -3.97 13.05 1.67
N GLN A 386 -4.37 12.57 2.85
CA GLN A 386 -5.30 13.29 3.72
C GLN A 386 -4.74 14.63 4.20
N LEU A 387 -3.43 14.69 4.47
CA LEU A 387 -2.73 15.88 4.92
C LEU A 387 -2.36 16.84 3.78
N GLY A 388 -2.62 16.47 2.53
CA GLY A 388 -2.33 17.32 1.36
C GLY A 388 -0.85 17.38 0.98
N PHE A 389 -0.03 16.39 1.39
CA PHE A 389 1.41 16.33 1.08
C PHE A 389 1.75 15.36 -0.06
N ALA A 390 0.77 14.73 -0.68
CA ALA A 390 0.99 13.71 -1.72
C ALA A 390 1.88 14.23 -2.87
N ASP A 391 1.61 15.44 -3.36
CA ASP A 391 2.35 16.04 -4.47
C ASP A 391 3.81 16.41 -4.11
N LYS A 392 4.15 16.40 -2.83
CA LYS A 392 5.49 16.68 -2.33
C LYS A 392 6.33 15.42 -2.13
N MET A 393 5.74 14.24 -2.28
CA MET A 393 6.44 12.96 -2.20
C MET A 393 6.98 12.58 -3.57
N SER A 394 8.19 12.04 -3.62
CA SER A 394 8.80 11.56 -4.87
C SER A 394 8.04 10.37 -5.44
N HIS A 395 7.57 9.48 -4.58
CA HIS A 395 6.78 8.32 -4.96
C HIS A 395 5.88 7.85 -3.82
N ILE A 396 4.61 7.60 -4.13
CA ILE A 396 3.68 6.90 -3.24
C ILE A 396 3.39 5.56 -3.88
N SER A 397 3.83 4.47 -3.23
CA SER A 397 3.65 3.13 -3.77
C SER A 397 2.18 2.70 -3.76
N THR A 398 1.75 2.11 -4.85
CA THR A 398 0.43 1.48 -4.97
C THR A 398 0.41 0.04 -4.47
N GLY A 399 1.57 -0.48 -4.06
CA GLY A 399 1.81 -1.91 -3.89
C GLY A 399 1.29 -2.55 -2.61
N GLY A 400 1.02 -1.80 -1.55
CA GLY A 400 0.59 -2.37 -0.27
C GLY A 400 1.53 -3.51 0.19
N GLY A 401 1.03 -4.76 0.18
CA GLY A 401 1.80 -5.94 0.54
C GLY A 401 3.02 -6.20 -0.35
N ALA A 402 2.93 -5.90 -1.65
CA ALA A 402 4.07 -6.04 -2.55
C ALA A 402 5.21 -5.09 -2.20
N SER A 403 4.90 -3.85 -1.82
CA SER A 403 5.91 -2.90 -1.33
C SER A 403 6.60 -3.41 -0.07
N LEU A 404 5.83 -3.98 0.85
CA LEU A 404 6.35 -4.52 2.10
C LEU A 404 7.29 -5.70 1.83
N GLU A 405 6.88 -6.66 1.00
CA GLU A 405 7.70 -7.80 0.62
C GLU A 405 8.96 -7.38 -0.16
N TYR A 406 8.88 -6.35 -0.97
CA TYR A 406 10.05 -5.78 -1.63
C TYR A 406 11.04 -5.18 -0.61
N LEU A 407 10.53 -4.46 0.39
CA LEU A 407 11.34 -3.92 1.49
C LEU A 407 11.94 -5.02 2.39
N GLU A 408 11.32 -6.20 2.43
CA GLU A 408 11.89 -7.40 3.07
C GLU A 408 13.06 -8.00 2.29
N GLY A 409 13.34 -7.51 1.09
CA GLY A 409 14.36 -8.06 0.19
C GLY A 409 13.90 -9.30 -0.60
N LYS A 410 12.61 -9.56 -0.65
CA LYS A 410 12.06 -10.68 -1.41
C LYS A 410 12.00 -10.37 -2.90
N VAL A 411 12.31 -11.39 -3.70
CA VAL A 411 12.05 -11.35 -5.13
C VAL A 411 10.54 -11.44 -5.36
N LEU A 412 9.98 -10.48 -6.09
CA LEU A 412 8.56 -10.50 -6.44
C LEU A 412 8.32 -11.43 -7.64
N PRO A 413 7.50 -12.48 -7.51
CA PRO A 413 7.29 -13.46 -8.58
C PRO A 413 6.83 -12.84 -9.91
N GLY A 414 5.94 -11.83 -9.84
CA GLY A 414 5.44 -11.15 -11.03
C GLY A 414 6.48 -10.25 -11.73
N VAL A 415 7.58 -9.91 -11.06
CA VAL A 415 8.73 -9.24 -11.68
C VAL A 415 9.68 -10.27 -12.26
N ALA A 416 10.01 -11.30 -11.46
CA ALA A 416 10.96 -12.35 -11.87
C ALA A 416 10.47 -13.17 -13.07
N ALA A 417 9.17 -13.24 -13.32
CA ALA A 417 8.60 -13.94 -14.46
C ALA A 417 8.72 -13.18 -15.80
N ILE A 418 9.10 -11.91 -15.77
CA ILE A 418 9.28 -11.09 -16.96
C ILE A 418 10.72 -11.27 -17.46
N ALA A 419 10.89 -11.50 -18.76
CA ALA A 419 12.21 -11.62 -19.36
C ALA A 419 13.02 -10.33 -19.23
N ASP A 420 14.30 -10.45 -18.97
CA ASP A 420 15.23 -9.33 -19.01
C ASP A 420 15.37 -8.84 -20.47
N LYS A 421 15.66 -7.55 -20.60
CA LYS A 421 15.98 -6.98 -21.90
C LYS A 421 17.41 -7.38 -22.25
N ASP A 422 17.58 -8.10 -23.38
CA ASP A 422 18.89 -8.41 -23.96
C ASP A 422 19.65 -7.14 -24.40
#